data_b3e45827b0c4f64535d64a0ab64922b3
#
_entry.id   b3e45827b0c4f64535d64a0ab64922b3
#
_cell.length_a   1.000
_cell.length_b   1.000
_cell.length_c   1.000
_cell.angle_alpha   90.00
_cell.angle_beta   90.00
_cell.angle_gamma   90.00
#
_symmetry.space_group_name_H-M   'P 1'
#
loop_
_entity.id
_entity.type
_entity.pdbx_description
1 polymer ?
#
loop_
_entity_poly.entity_id
_entity_poly.type
_entity_poly.pdbx_seq_one_letter_code
_entity_poly.pdbx_strand_id
1 'polypeptide(L)'
;YQVYSSLYNCQYKGIHYDVDTLEFSIEDMLKFVDDDTELIILANPNSPIGDYKTFEDVKPLLDTGIPVLIDEAYIEFSDKKSFIKYVDDYPNLIVTRTFSKGFGAAGCRVGMTFSNPHYIENISKFRQMYEISGISMKYCEFLLDNYHIVNNYINEVIEEKKKVVSMLKNCEVVDSNCNWIHFNNQDNNKKTKKILDKHKVLVKYCKLHPYGFRDNWCRMTIQPKISEQEFFKELVNELS
;
A
#
# COMPACT_ATOMS: atom_id res chain seq x y z
N TYR A 1 3.87 -11.26 0.72
CA TYR A 1 4.22 -12.10 1.91
C TYR A 1 4.23 -13.58 1.54
N GLN A 2 3.27 -14.09 0.79
CA GLN A 2 3.19 -15.51 0.40
C GLN A 2 4.48 -16.07 -0.21
N VAL A 3 5.18 -15.28 -1.05
CA VAL A 3 6.46 -15.68 -1.65
C VAL A 3 7.54 -15.88 -0.58
N TYR A 4 7.59 -14.97 0.40
CA TYR A 4 8.55 -15.08 1.50
C TYR A 4 8.21 -16.24 2.44
N SER A 5 6.93 -16.47 2.73
CA SER A 5 6.53 -17.64 3.52
C SER A 5 6.98 -18.93 2.84
N SER A 6 6.79 -19.06 1.54
CA SER A 6 7.29 -20.22 0.78
C SER A 6 8.81 -20.33 0.80
N LEU A 7 9.53 -19.20 0.67
CA LEU A 7 11.00 -19.17 0.67
C LEU A 7 11.58 -19.66 2.01
N TYR A 8 10.93 -19.30 3.12
CA TYR A 8 11.37 -19.68 4.47
C TYR A 8 10.64 -20.88 5.03
N ASN A 9 9.90 -21.62 4.19
CA ASN A 9 9.15 -22.83 4.56
C ASN A 9 8.15 -22.60 5.73
N CYS A 10 7.55 -21.40 5.74
CA CYS A 10 6.49 -21.07 6.68
C CYS A 10 5.11 -21.34 6.07
N GLN A 11 4.17 -21.78 6.89
CA GLN A 11 2.78 -21.90 6.47
C GLN A 11 2.16 -20.49 6.35
N TYR A 12 1.57 -20.19 5.21
CA TYR A 12 0.86 -18.94 4.97
C TYR A 12 -0.65 -19.12 5.09
N LYS A 13 -1.27 -18.33 5.99
CA LYS A 13 -2.72 -18.24 6.13
C LYS A 13 -3.15 -16.85 5.68
N GLY A 14 -3.79 -16.75 4.52
CA GLY A 14 -4.24 -15.46 3.96
C GLY A 14 -5.72 -15.23 4.21
N ILE A 15 -6.07 -14.00 4.62
CA ILE A 15 -7.45 -13.55 4.73
C ILE A 15 -7.85 -12.90 3.41
N HIS A 16 -9.01 -13.25 2.92
CA HIS A 16 -9.56 -12.71 1.69
C HIS A 16 -10.52 -11.56 2.00
N TYR A 17 -10.49 -10.56 1.15
CA TYR A 17 -11.53 -9.54 1.13
C TYR A 17 -12.84 -10.13 0.62
N ASP A 18 -13.94 -9.69 1.18
CA ASP A 18 -15.24 -9.91 0.58
C ASP A 18 -15.30 -9.20 -0.77
N VAL A 19 -15.74 -9.90 -1.83
CA VAL A 19 -15.69 -9.37 -3.21
C VAL A 19 -16.77 -8.32 -3.50
N ASP A 20 -17.80 -8.28 -2.67
CA ASP A 20 -18.93 -7.36 -2.85
C ASP A 20 -18.73 -6.07 -2.05
N THR A 21 -18.24 -6.17 -0.82
CA THR A 21 -17.99 -5.02 0.05
C THR A 21 -16.58 -4.46 -0.07
N LEU A 22 -15.63 -5.24 -0.57
CA LEU A 22 -14.18 -4.94 -0.57
C LEU A 22 -13.64 -4.69 0.84
N GLU A 23 -14.18 -5.40 1.82
CA GLU A 23 -13.79 -5.32 3.23
C GLU A 23 -13.30 -6.68 3.74
N PHE A 24 -12.53 -6.65 4.80
CA PHE A 24 -12.22 -7.80 5.64
C PHE A 24 -12.29 -7.39 7.12
N SER A 25 -12.57 -8.34 7.99
CA SER A 25 -12.65 -8.11 9.42
C SER A 25 -11.36 -8.58 10.13
N ILE A 26 -10.93 -7.83 11.14
CA ILE A 26 -9.84 -8.25 12.03
C ILE A 26 -10.25 -9.48 12.85
N GLU A 27 -11.54 -9.61 13.16
CA GLU A 27 -12.08 -10.81 13.83
C GLU A 27 -11.90 -12.06 12.97
N ASP A 28 -12.02 -11.94 11.64
CA ASP A 28 -11.73 -13.05 10.75
C ASP A 28 -10.24 -13.41 10.74
N MET A 29 -9.34 -12.44 10.86
CA MET A 29 -7.92 -12.70 11.05
C MET A 29 -7.66 -13.47 12.34
N LEU A 30 -8.28 -13.07 13.44
CA LEU A 30 -8.14 -13.72 14.75
C LEU A 30 -8.58 -15.19 14.74
N LYS A 31 -9.55 -15.57 13.93
CA LYS A 31 -9.99 -16.97 13.77
C LYS A 31 -8.91 -17.89 13.19
N PHE A 32 -7.93 -17.30 12.48
CA PHE A 32 -6.79 -18.04 11.91
C PHE A 32 -5.56 -18.10 12.84
N VAL A 33 -5.62 -17.37 13.95
CA VAL A 33 -4.56 -17.38 14.97
C VAL A 33 -4.67 -18.66 15.80
N ASP A 34 -3.57 -19.36 15.95
CA ASP A 34 -3.43 -20.58 16.73
C ASP A 34 -2.05 -20.65 17.41
N ASP A 35 -1.77 -21.74 18.13
CA ASP A 35 -0.52 -21.93 18.87
C ASP A 35 0.73 -21.98 17.98
N ASP A 36 0.57 -22.27 16.68
CA ASP A 36 1.65 -22.31 15.68
C ASP A 36 1.84 -20.95 14.96
N THR A 37 1.06 -19.93 15.31
CA THR A 37 1.13 -18.61 14.68
C THR A 37 2.32 -17.81 15.25
N GLU A 38 3.34 -17.58 14.44
CA GLU A 38 4.57 -16.89 14.85
C GLU A 38 4.58 -15.40 14.47
N LEU A 39 3.80 -14.98 13.45
CA LEU A 39 3.77 -13.61 12.97
C LEU A 39 2.43 -13.29 12.30
N ILE A 40 1.85 -12.17 12.67
CA ILE A 40 0.70 -11.57 12.01
C ILE A 40 1.18 -10.40 11.16
N ILE A 41 0.77 -10.33 9.89
CA ILE A 41 1.19 -9.26 8.97
C ILE A 41 -0.03 -8.54 8.40
N LEU A 42 -0.04 -7.22 8.51
CA LEU A 42 -1.08 -6.35 7.97
C LEU A 42 -0.45 -5.19 7.19
N ALA A 43 -0.69 -5.11 5.89
CA ALA A 43 -0.41 -3.90 5.13
C ALA A 43 -1.47 -2.84 5.45
N ASN A 44 -1.06 -1.64 5.87
CA ASN A 44 -1.96 -0.61 6.36
C ASN A 44 -1.44 0.82 6.08
N PRO A 45 -1.93 1.51 5.03
CA PRO A 45 -2.99 1.11 4.11
C PRO A 45 -2.69 -0.13 3.29
N ASN A 46 -3.73 -0.92 3.01
CA ASN A 46 -3.59 -2.19 2.31
C ASN A 46 -3.30 -2.01 0.81
N SER A 47 -2.62 -2.98 0.25
CA SER A 47 -2.49 -3.14 -1.20
C SER A 47 -3.02 -4.54 -1.59
N PRO A 48 -4.01 -4.67 -2.50
CA PRO A 48 -4.34 -3.73 -3.57
C PRO A 48 -5.46 -2.72 -3.29
N ILE A 49 -6.31 -2.90 -2.29
CA ILE A 49 -7.56 -2.13 -2.12
C ILE A 49 -7.27 -0.69 -1.67
N GLY A 50 -6.43 -0.52 -0.66
CA GLY A 50 -6.08 0.79 -0.13
C GLY A 50 -6.95 1.21 1.05
N ASP A 51 -7.64 0.26 1.69
CA ASP A 51 -8.32 0.49 2.96
C ASP A 51 -7.32 0.67 4.10
N TYR A 52 -7.81 1.21 5.20
CA TYR A 52 -7.01 1.47 6.39
C TYR A 52 -7.76 1.00 7.63
N LYS A 53 -7.08 0.22 8.45
CA LYS A 53 -7.57 -0.21 9.77
C LYS A 53 -7.04 0.73 10.85
N THR A 54 -7.91 1.19 11.73
CA THR A 54 -7.56 2.07 12.85
C THR A 54 -6.78 1.31 13.92
N PHE A 55 -6.23 2.03 14.87
CA PHE A 55 -5.57 1.40 16.01
C PHE A 55 -6.55 0.53 16.82
N GLU A 56 -7.76 1.01 17.01
CA GLU A 56 -8.83 0.31 17.71
C GLU A 56 -9.19 -1.01 17.01
N ASP A 57 -9.19 -1.01 15.68
CA ASP A 57 -9.42 -2.23 14.89
C ASP A 57 -8.28 -3.23 15.07
N VAL A 58 -7.02 -2.76 15.07
CA VAL A 58 -5.81 -3.61 15.10
C VAL A 58 -5.46 -4.07 16.52
N LYS A 59 -5.87 -3.32 17.54
CA LYS A 59 -5.54 -3.61 18.94
C LYS A 59 -5.82 -5.06 19.36
N PRO A 60 -6.91 -5.72 18.96
CA PRO A 60 -7.13 -7.13 19.28
C PRO A 60 -6.04 -8.08 18.76
N LEU A 61 -5.37 -7.76 17.65
CA LEU A 61 -4.22 -8.53 17.16
C LEU A 61 -3.00 -8.33 18.07
N LEU A 62 -2.76 -7.11 18.54
CA LEU A 62 -1.68 -6.79 19.47
C LEU A 62 -1.89 -7.46 20.83
N ASP A 63 -3.13 -7.53 21.28
CA ASP A 63 -3.50 -8.16 22.57
C ASP A 63 -3.24 -9.68 22.57
N THR A 64 -3.04 -10.33 21.41
CA THR A 64 -2.64 -11.75 21.34
C THR A 64 -1.23 -12.00 21.90
N GLY A 65 -0.37 -10.97 21.96
CA GLY A 65 1.04 -11.09 22.32
C GLY A 65 1.92 -11.64 21.19
N ILE A 66 1.35 -12.12 20.08
CA ILE A 66 2.08 -12.54 18.89
C ILE A 66 2.68 -11.30 18.19
N PRO A 67 3.89 -11.39 17.61
CA PRO A 67 4.44 -10.29 16.80
C PRO A 67 3.48 -9.85 15.69
N VAL A 68 3.17 -8.55 15.63
CA VAL A 68 2.31 -7.95 14.60
C VAL A 68 3.13 -6.97 13.78
N LEU A 69 3.31 -7.27 12.49
CA LEU A 69 3.98 -6.40 11.53
C LEU A 69 2.94 -5.58 10.77
N ILE A 70 2.99 -4.26 10.95
CA ILE A 70 2.20 -3.28 10.19
C ILE A 70 3.09 -2.71 9.09
N ASP A 71 2.74 -3.01 7.84
CA ASP A 71 3.45 -2.48 6.67
C ASP A 71 2.80 -1.17 6.22
N GLU A 72 3.45 -0.06 6.55
CA GLU A 72 3.02 1.31 6.23
C GLU A 72 3.64 1.85 4.94
N ALA A 73 3.86 1.02 3.93
CA ALA A 73 4.53 1.45 2.70
C ALA A 73 3.82 2.60 1.95
N TYR A 74 2.55 2.86 2.23
CA TYR A 74 1.74 3.89 1.56
C TYR A 74 1.13 4.92 2.49
N ILE A 75 1.46 4.92 3.77
CA ILE A 75 0.84 5.79 4.77
C ILE A 75 0.99 7.29 4.46
N GLU A 76 2.08 7.67 3.80
CA GLU A 76 2.33 9.06 3.44
C GLU A 76 1.26 9.66 2.52
N PHE A 77 0.51 8.85 1.76
CA PHE A 77 -0.55 9.31 0.86
C PHE A 77 -1.92 9.45 1.52
N SER A 78 -2.00 9.28 2.83
CA SER A 78 -3.23 9.35 3.60
C SER A 78 -3.14 10.35 4.75
N ASP A 79 -4.30 10.76 5.26
CA ASP A 79 -4.43 11.56 6.48
C ASP A 79 -4.42 10.70 7.75
N LYS A 80 -4.19 9.40 7.61
CA LYS A 80 -4.29 8.43 8.68
C LYS A 80 -3.07 8.47 9.61
N LYS A 81 -3.28 8.05 10.84
CA LYS A 81 -2.23 8.07 11.87
C LYS A 81 -1.35 6.84 11.74
N SER A 82 -0.03 7.05 11.76
CA SER A 82 0.94 5.96 11.78
C SER A 82 0.90 5.17 13.08
N PHE A 83 1.15 3.88 12.98
CA PHE A 83 1.30 2.97 14.12
C PHE A 83 2.64 3.14 14.84
N ILE A 84 3.62 3.84 14.26
CA ILE A 84 4.93 4.10 14.91
C ILE A 84 4.76 4.68 16.31
N LYS A 85 3.75 5.53 16.53
CA LYS A 85 3.52 6.17 17.83
C LYS A 85 3.14 5.20 18.97
N TYR A 86 2.79 3.95 18.64
CA TYR A 86 2.41 2.92 19.61
C TYR A 86 3.51 1.88 19.86
N VAL A 87 4.68 2.01 19.23
CA VAL A 87 5.76 1.04 19.33
C VAL A 87 6.30 0.90 20.78
N ASP A 88 6.29 1.99 21.53
CA ASP A 88 6.74 1.99 22.92
C ASP A 88 5.71 1.35 23.86
N ASP A 89 4.42 1.40 23.51
CA ASP A 89 3.32 0.86 24.32
C ASP A 89 3.06 -0.63 24.07
N TYR A 90 3.41 -1.11 22.87
CA TYR A 90 3.16 -2.50 22.42
C TYR A 90 4.46 -3.19 22.01
N PRO A 91 5.07 -3.97 22.92
CA PRO A 91 6.39 -4.58 22.67
C PRO A 91 6.40 -5.58 21.51
N ASN A 92 5.25 -6.11 21.09
CA ASN A 92 5.09 -7.02 19.95
C ASN A 92 4.72 -6.31 18.63
N LEU A 93 4.69 -4.97 18.61
CA LEU A 93 4.43 -4.19 17.40
C LEU A 93 5.71 -3.95 16.60
N ILE A 94 5.64 -4.26 15.31
CA ILE A 94 6.68 -3.98 14.34
C ILE A 94 6.06 -3.12 13.23
N VAL A 95 6.62 -1.96 12.93
CA VAL A 95 6.14 -1.09 11.85
C VAL A 95 7.23 -0.95 10.80
N THR A 96 6.87 -1.16 9.53
CA THR A 96 7.79 -0.94 8.41
C THR A 96 7.37 0.24 7.55
N ARG A 97 8.33 0.99 7.05
CA ARG A 97 8.17 2.07 6.08
C ARG A 97 9.20 1.98 4.96
N THR A 98 8.97 2.70 3.89
CA THR A 98 9.86 2.64 2.72
C THR A 98 10.08 4.01 2.08
N PHE A 99 11.29 4.25 1.60
CA PHE A 99 11.59 5.39 0.73
C PHE A 99 11.09 5.18 -0.72
N SER A 100 10.60 3.98 -1.04
CA SER A 100 10.24 3.61 -2.42
C SER A 100 8.93 4.24 -2.92
N LYS A 101 8.06 4.77 -2.04
CA LYS A 101 6.71 5.23 -2.37
C LYS A 101 6.59 6.74 -2.19
N GLY A 102 6.15 7.22 -1.05
CA GLY A 102 5.95 8.65 -0.77
C GLY A 102 7.20 9.50 -0.99
N PHE A 103 8.37 8.97 -0.70
CA PHE A 103 9.65 9.64 -0.91
C PHE A 103 10.17 9.57 -2.36
N GLY A 104 9.54 8.82 -3.27
CA GLY A 104 9.95 8.73 -4.66
C GLY A 104 11.31 8.04 -4.91
N ALA A 105 11.92 7.41 -3.92
CA ALA A 105 13.27 6.87 -3.97
C ALA A 105 13.33 5.34 -4.12
N ALA A 106 12.47 4.78 -4.99
CA ALA A 106 12.39 3.32 -5.19
C ALA A 106 13.71 2.68 -5.62
N GLY A 107 14.55 3.40 -6.38
CA GLY A 107 15.87 2.94 -6.83
C GLY A 107 16.90 2.83 -5.70
N CYS A 108 16.71 3.51 -4.57
CA CYS A 108 17.62 3.48 -3.44
C CYS A 108 17.56 2.17 -2.64
N ARG A 109 16.46 1.43 -2.72
CA ARG A 109 16.24 0.17 -1.99
C ARG A 109 16.37 0.29 -0.47
N VAL A 110 15.92 1.42 0.10
CA VAL A 110 15.98 1.71 1.53
C VAL A 110 14.57 1.62 2.14
N GLY A 111 14.49 0.99 3.29
CA GLY A 111 13.32 0.94 4.17
C GLY A 111 13.71 1.20 5.60
N MET A 112 12.71 1.35 6.45
CA MET A 112 12.86 1.59 7.88
C MET A 112 11.99 0.60 8.65
N THR A 113 12.49 0.12 9.79
CA THR A 113 11.73 -0.72 10.71
C THR A 113 11.76 -0.06 12.08
N PHE A 114 10.60 0.03 12.71
CA PHE A 114 10.40 0.57 14.05
C PHE A 114 9.79 -0.51 14.92
N SER A 115 10.40 -0.82 16.04
CA SER A 115 9.92 -1.84 16.98
C SER A 115 10.66 -1.73 18.31
N ASN A 116 10.26 -2.57 19.26
CA ASN A 116 10.98 -2.77 20.49
C ASN A 116 12.44 -3.17 20.22
N PRO A 117 13.42 -2.73 21.03
CA PRO A 117 14.83 -3.07 20.85
C PRO A 117 15.11 -4.57 20.68
N HIS A 118 14.40 -5.42 21.39
CA HIS A 118 14.54 -6.88 21.25
C HIS A 118 14.33 -7.36 19.81
N TYR A 119 13.26 -6.90 19.13
CA TYR A 119 13.01 -7.26 17.72
C TYR A 119 14.04 -6.64 16.78
N ILE A 120 14.41 -5.37 17.02
CA ILE A 120 15.41 -4.70 16.18
C ILE A 120 16.77 -5.40 16.26
N GLU A 121 17.22 -5.80 17.47
CA GLU A 121 18.45 -6.55 17.65
C GLU A 121 18.41 -7.90 16.92
N ASN A 122 17.30 -8.64 17.03
CA ASN A 122 17.16 -9.93 16.36
C ASN A 122 17.12 -9.79 14.82
N ILE A 123 16.35 -8.87 14.29
CA ILE A 123 16.31 -8.58 12.83
C ILE A 123 17.70 -8.17 12.34
N SER A 124 18.42 -7.35 13.11
CA SER A 124 19.74 -6.85 12.74
C SER A 124 20.79 -7.96 12.58
N LYS A 125 20.64 -9.10 13.25
CA LYS A 125 21.57 -10.25 13.10
C LYS A 125 21.52 -10.88 11.70
N PHE A 126 20.42 -10.70 10.97
CA PHE A 126 20.22 -11.24 9.62
C PHE A 126 20.55 -10.24 8.51
N ARG A 127 20.95 -9.01 8.87
CA ARG A 127 21.31 -8.00 7.89
C ARG A 127 22.60 -8.37 7.17
N GLN A 128 22.60 -8.18 5.86
CA GLN A 128 23.80 -8.40 5.05
C GLN A 128 24.79 -7.24 5.24
N MET A 129 26.08 -7.55 5.22
CA MET A 129 27.10 -6.48 5.15
C MET A 129 26.90 -5.67 3.87
N TYR A 130 26.97 -4.34 3.99
CA TYR A 130 26.89 -3.42 2.84
C TYR A 130 25.56 -3.50 2.06
N GLU A 131 24.45 -3.85 2.71
CA GLU A 131 23.13 -3.98 2.10
C GLU A 131 22.62 -2.69 1.44
N ILE A 132 23.06 -1.52 1.92
CA ILE A 132 22.66 -0.21 1.43
C ILE A 132 23.90 0.54 0.96
N SER A 133 23.88 1.07 -0.28
CA SER A 133 24.97 1.88 -0.78
C SER A 133 25.07 3.22 -0.06
N GLY A 134 26.29 3.76 0.05
CA GLY A 134 26.50 5.08 0.66
C GLY A 134 25.76 6.21 -0.08
N ILE A 135 25.60 6.11 -1.40
CA ILE A 135 24.82 7.07 -2.20
C ILE A 135 23.35 7.01 -1.82
N SER A 136 22.77 5.80 -1.71
CA SER A 136 21.38 5.62 -1.28
C SER A 136 21.13 6.18 0.11
N MET A 137 22.05 5.95 1.05
CA MET A 137 21.96 6.49 2.41
C MET A 137 21.96 8.01 2.41
N LYS A 138 22.93 8.64 1.73
CA LYS A 138 23.02 10.10 1.65
C LYS A 138 21.83 10.74 0.96
N TYR A 139 21.29 10.08 -0.06
CA TYR A 139 20.07 10.57 -0.72
C TYR A 139 18.84 10.47 0.20
N CYS A 140 18.70 9.39 0.96
CA CYS A 140 17.62 9.26 1.94
C CYS A 140 17.75 10.26 3.10
N GLU A 141 18.96 10.50 3.62
CA GLU A 141 19.21 11.55 4.60
C GLU A 141 18.79 12.92 4.04
N PHE A 142 19.21 13.25 2.81
CA PHE A 142 18.82 14.50 2.15
C PHE A 142 17.30 14.66 2.07
N LEU A 143 16.55 13.59 1.73
CA LEU A 143 15.09 13.64 1.66
C LEU A 143 14.44 13.87 3.03
N LEU A 144 15.02 13.30 4.10
CA LEU A 144 14.55 13.53 5.47
C LEU A 144 14.85 14.98 5.93
N ASP A 145 16.05 15.47 5.67
CA ASP A 145 16.45 16.86 6.01
C ASP A 145 15.64 17.89 5.22
N ASN A 146 15.17 17.52 4.04
CA ASN A 146 14.36 18.36 3.15
C ASN A 146 12.92 17.81 2.99
N TYR A 147 12.33 17.32 4.07
CA TYR A 147 11.02 16.67 4.04
C TYR A 147 9.91 17.52 3.41
N HIS A 148 10.06 18.86 3.42
CA HIS A 148 9.12 19.75 2.74
C HIS A 148 8.99 19.46 1.22
N ILE A 149 10.07 19.02 0.55
CA ILE A 149 10.04 18.62 -0.87
C ILE A 149 9.17 17.37 -1.05
N VAL A 150 9.38 16.38 -0.18
CA VAL A 150 8.61 15.13 -0.17
C VAL A 150 7.14 15.41 0.11
N ASN A 151 6.87 16.24 1.12
CA ASN A 151 5.51 16.60 1.52
C ASN A 151 4.76 17.37 0.42
N ASN A 152 5.42 18.27 -0.29
CA ASN A 152 4.83 18.97 -1.43
C ASN A 152 4.41 17.99 -2.54
N TYR A 153 5.29 17.05 -2.90
CA TYR A 153 4.97 16.01 -3.88
C TYR A 153 3.78 15.14 -3.43
N ILE A 154 3.76 14.71 -2.16
CA ILE A 154 2.66 13.92 -1.60
C ILE A 154 1.35 14.69 -1.70
N ASN A 155 1.34 15.96 -1.31
CA ASN A 155 0.14 16.81 -1.38
C ASN A 155 -0.33 16.99 -2.83
N GLU A 156 0.57 17.20 -3.79
CA GLU A 156 0.22 17.26 -5.20
C GLU A 156 -0.46 15.96 -5.68
N VAL A 157 0.04 14.79 -5.27
CA VAL A 157 -0.56 13.50 -5.62
C VAL A 157 -1.95 13.36 -4.98
N ILE A 158 -2.11 13.73 -3.71
CA ILE A 158 -3.39 13.65 -3.01
C ILE A 158 -4.45 14.55 -3.68
N GLU A 159 -4.10 15.81 -3.98
CA GLU A 159 -5.02 16.73 -4.64
C GLU A 159 -5.35 16.28 -6.07
N GLU A 160 -4.35 15.79 -6.80
CA GLU A 160 -4.57 15.25 -8.14
C GLU A 160 -5.48 14.01 -8.11
N LYS A 161 -5.34 13.15 -7.09
CA LYS A 161 -6.24 12.00 -6.91
C LYS A 161 -7.68 12.44 -6.73
N LYS A 162 -7.96 13.42 -5.89
CA LYS A 162 -9.30 13.99 -5.70
C LYS A 162 -9.88 14.53 -7.02
N LYS A 163 -9.05 15.24 -7.78
CA LYS A 163 -9.44 15.78 -9.09
C LYS A 163 -9.79 14.66 -10.08
N VAL A 164 -8.94 13.64 -10.18
CA VAL A 164 -9.17 12.47 -11.05
C VAL A 164 -10.47 11.76 -10.69
N VAL A 165 -10.71 11.48 -9.40
CA VAL A 165 -11.97 10.87 -8.94
C VAL A 165 -13.17 11.72 -9.33
N SER A 166 -13.10 13.06 -9.19
CA SER A 166 -14.19 13.96 -9.57
C SER A 166 -14.48 14.00 -11.08
N MET A 167 -13.50 13.66 -11.91
CA MET A 167 -13.64 13.59 -13.37
C MET A 167 -14.24 12.28 -13.87
N LEU A 168 -14.10 11.18 -13.12
CA LEU A 168 -14.59 9.84 -13.47
C LEU A 168 -16.04 9.59 -12.99
N LYS A 169 -16.93 10.57 -13.22
CA LYS A 169 -18.31 10.56 -12.65
C LYS A 169 -19.18 9.41 -13.08
N ASN A 170 -18.94 8.86 -14.27
CA ASN A 170 -19.75 7.77 -14.85
C ASN A 170 -19.09 6.39 -14.64
N CYS A 171 -18.01 6.35 -13.86
CA CYS A 171 -17.35 5.12 -13.47
C CYS A 171 -17.63 4.79 -12.00
N GLU A 172 -17.74 3.53 -11.69
CA GLU A 172 -17.61 3.08 -10.33
C GLU A 172 -16.13 3.25 -9.92
N VAL A 173 -15.85 4.04 -8.90
CA VAL A 173 -14.50 4.33 -8.41
C VAL A 173 -14.38 3.89 -6.98
N VAL A 174 -13.36 3.09 -6.66
CA VAL A 174 -12.91 2.83 -5.30
C VAL A 174 -11.70 3.72 -5.03
N ASP A 175 -11.91 4.73 -4.18
CA ASP A 175 -10.82 5.55 -3.67
C ASP A 175 -9.99 4.77 -2.65
N SER A 176 -8.73 5.10 -2.53
CA SER A 176 -7.81 4.41 -1.65
C SER A 176 -7.04 5.39 -0.75
N ASN A 177 -6.56 4.91 0.39
CA ASN A 177 -5.60 5.66 1.24
C ASN A 177 -4.16 5.60 0.69
N CYS A 178 -4.01 5.23 -0.59
CA CYS A 178 -2.73 5.11 -1.29
C CYS A 178 -2.64 6.09 -2.46
N ASN A 179 -1.60 5.97 -3.28
CA ASN A 179 -1.41 6.79 -4.47
C ASN A 179 -2.03 6.20 -5.74
N TRP A 180 -3.12 5.47 -5.62
CA TRP A 180 -3.87 4.93 -6.76
C TRP A 180 -5.37 4.97 -6.49
N ILE A 181 -6.12 4.78 -7.57
CA ILE A 181 -7.54 4.50 -7.55
C ILE A 181 -7.81 3.19 -8.29
N HIS A 182 -8.95 2.59 -8.00
CA HIS A 182 -9.53 1.57 -8.85
C HIS A 182 -10.78 2.14 -9.51
N PHE A 183 -10.95 1.88 -10.78
CA PHE A 183 -12.16 2.27 -11.49
C PHE A 183 -12.64 1.14 -12.40
N ASN A 184 -13.95 1.05 -12.54
CA ASN A 184 -14.63 0.11 -13.40
C ASN A 184 -15.57 0.88 -14.33
N ASN A 185 -15.50 0.57 -15.59
CA ASN A 185 -16.42 1.10 -16.59
C ASN A 185 -17.16 -0.06 -17.25
N GLN A 186 -18.06 -0.66 -16.51
CA GLN A 186 -18.81 -1.91 -16.73
C GLN A 186 -18.86 -2.43 -18.18
N ASP A 187 -19.14 -1.56 -19.18
CA ASP A 187 -19.30 -1.97 -20.59
C ASP A 187 -18.12 -1.60 -21.49
N ASN A 188 -17.19 -0.75 -21.02
CA ASN A 188 -16.20 -0.09 -21.87
C ASN A 188 -14.73 -0.45 -21.58
N ASN A 189 -14.44 -1.51 -20.81
CA ASN A 189 -13.05 -1.90 -20.53
C ASN A 189 -12.23 -2.16 -21.81
N LYS A 190 -12.87 -2.60 -22.90
CA LYS A 190 -12.18 -2.75 -24.20
C LYS A 190 -11.77 -1.39 -24.77
N LYS A 191 -12.61 -0.36 -24.62
CA LYS A 191 -12.31 0.99 -25.08
C LYS A 191 -11.24 1.64 -24.19
N THR A 192 -11.38 1.54 -22.86
CA THR A 192 -10.37 1.96 -21.89
C THR A 192 -9.01 1.36 -22.23
N LYS A 193 -8.96 0.05 -22.46
CA LYS A 193 -7.72 -0.64 -22.85
C LYS A 193 -7.15 -0.10 -24.15
N LYS A 194 -7.97 0.14 -25.17
CA LYS A 194 -7.52 0.67 -26.46
C LYS A 194 -6.90 2.07 -26.32
N ILE A 195 -7.49 2.93 -25.50
CA ILE A 195 -6.95 4.27 -25.22
C ILE A 195 -5.59 4.16 -24.51
N LEU A 196 -5.52 3.38 -23.44
CA LEU A 196 -4.30 3.19 -22.67
C LEU A 196 -3.17 2.58 -23.52
N ASP A 197 -3.47 1.59 -24.34
CA ASP A 197 -2.52 0.96 -25.26
C ASP A 197 -2.03 1.97 -26.33
N LYS A 198 -2.92 2.79 -26.90
CA LYS A 198 -2.60 3.87 -27.87
C LYS A 198 -1.57 4.84 -27.28
N HIS A 199 -1.74 5.23 -26.04
CA HIS A 199 -0.85 6.16 -25.35
C HIS A 199 0.31 5.47 -24.60
N LYS A 200 0.46 4.15 -24.74
CA LYS A 200 1.49 3.33 -24.06
C LYS A 200 1.45 3.46 -22.53
N VAL A 201 0.26 3.63 -21.97
CA VAL A 201 0.03 3.71 -20.53
C VAL A 201 -0.25 2.33 -19.99
N LEU A 202 0.58 1.89 -19.04
CA LEU A 202 0.40 0.61 -18.37
C LEU A 202 -0.42 0.80 -17.09
N VAL A 203 -1.53 0.08 -17.01
CA VAL A 203 -2.32 -0.04 -15.79
C VAL A 203 -2.41 -1.50 -15.38
N LYS A 204 -2.67 -1.75 -14.10
CA LYS A 204 -2.93 -3.10 -13.65
C LYS A 204 -4.41 -3.41 -13.84
N TYR A 205 -4.72 -4.29 -14.78
CA TYR A 205 -6.04 -4.89 -14.89
C TYR A 205 -6.21 -5.95 -13.79
N CYS A 206 -7.22 -5.77 -12.97
CA CYS A 206 -7.59 -6.76 -11.98
C CYS A 206 -8.44 -7.83 -12.69
N LYS A 207 -7.81 -8.88 -13.18
CA LYS A 207 -8.51 -10.15 -13.44
C LYS A 207 -8.73 -10.82 -12.10
N LEU A 208 -9.80 -11.62 -11.95
CA LEU A 208 -10.06 -12.46 -10.77
C LEU A 208 -8.77 -12.74 -10.00
N HIS A 209 -8.45 -11.81 -9.13
CA HIS A 209 -7.25 -11.96 -8.34
C HIS A 209 -7.64 -12.82 -7.15
N PRO A 210 -6.81 -13.77 -6.70
CA PRO A 210 -7.10 -14.57 -5.51
C PRO A 210 -7.35 -13.73 -4.24
N TYR A 211 -7.27 -12.41 -4.34
CA TYR A 211 -7.48 -11.44 -3.26
C TYR A 211 -8.78 -10.62 -3.36
N GLY A 212 -9.79 -11.08 -4.14
CA GLY A 212 -11.15 -10.55 -4.03
C GLY A 212 -11.48 -9.32 -4.89
N PHE A 213 -10.67 -8.93 -5.88
CA PHE A 213 -11.11 -7.92 -6.84
C PHE A 213 -11.94 -8.53 -7.96
N ARG A 214 -13.06 -7.87 -8.27
CA ARG A 214 -13.94 -8.23 -9.39
C ARG A 214 -13.20 -8.10 -10.72
N ASP A 215 -13.58 -8.93 -11.70
CA ASP A 215 -13.16 -8.77 -13.09
C ASP A 215 -13.55 -7.37 -13.61
N ASN A 216 -12.72 -6.85 -14.51
CA ASN A 216 -12.94 -5.57 -15.20
C ASN A 216 -12.56 -4.28 -14.44
N TRP A 217 -11.93 -4.37 -13.29
CA TRP A 217 -11.36 -3.21 -12.60
C TRP A 217 -9.97 -2.87 -13.10
N CYS A 218 -9.69 -1.57 -13.19
CA CYS A 218 -8.36 -1.05 -13.50
C CYS A 218 -7.80 -0.34 -12.27
N ARG A 219 -6.57 -0.68 -11.86
CA ARG A 219 -5.83 0.10 -10.87
C ARG A 219 -4.88 1.05 -11.59
N MET A 220 -5.10 2.36 -11.40
CA MET A 220 -4.27 3.41 -11.95
C MET A 220 -3.54 4.15 -10.83
N THR A 221 -2.20 4.18 -10.92
CA THR A 221 -1.38 4.99 -10.02
C THR A 221 -1.51 6.45 -10.41
N ILE A 222 -1.74 7.30 -9.42
CA ILE A 222 -1.85 8.74 -9.59
C ILE A 222 -0.48 9.39 -9.39
N GLN A 223 -0.15 10.29 -10.27
CA GLN A 223 1.02 11.16 -10.20
C GLN A 223 0.60 12.61 -10.47
N PRO A 224 1.38 13.60 -10.08
CA PRO A 224 1.05 15.01 -10.33
C PRO A 224 0.71 15.27 -11.79
N LYS A 225 -0.36 16.05 -12.01
CA LYS A 225 -0.82 16.49 -13.36
C LYS A 225 -1.25 15.36 -14.30
N ILE A 226 -1.62 14.20 -13.79
CA ILE A 226 -2.12 13.09 -14.64
C ILE A 226 -3.42 13.47 -15.35
N SER A 227 -4.29 14.28 -14.71
CA SER A 227 -5.53 14.79 -15.30
C SER A 227 -5.33 15.73 -16.49
N GLU A 228 -4.16 16.30 -16.64
CA GLU A 228 -3.80 17.20 -17.74
C GLU A 228 -3.26 16.44 -18.96
N GLN A 229 -2.89 15.17 -18.78
CA GLN A 229 -2.33 14.34 -19.85
C GLN A 229 -3.39 13.96 -20.88
N GLU A 230 -2.96 13.88 -22.14
CA GLU A 230 -3.86 13.64 -23.28
C GLU A 230 -4.62 12.32 -23.15
N PHE A 231 -3.95 11.26 -22.73
CA PHE A 231 -4.60 9.96 -22.55
C PHE A 231 -5.74 10.02 -21.51
N PHE A 232 -5.55 10.79 -20.42
CA PHE A 232 -6.55 10.89 -19.38
C PHE A 232 -7.75 11.71 -19.83
N LYS A 233 -7.53 12.79 -20.58
CA LYS A 233 -8.60 13.58 -21.20
C LYS A 233 -9.42 12.76 -22.21
N GLU A 234 -8.73 11.96 -23.05
CA GLU A 234 -9.39 11.03 -23.98
C GLU A 234 -10.19 9.96 -23.20
N LEU A 235 -9.60 9.43 -22.13
CA LEU A 235 -10.25 8.44 -21.26
C LEU A 235 -11.54 9.02 -20.64
N VAL A 236 -11.48 10.19 -20.04
CA VAL A 236 -12.65 10.84 -19.43
C VAL A 236 -13.73 11.11 -20.47
N ASN A 237 -13.39 11.61 -21.67
CA ASN A 237 -14.36 11.87 -22.74
C ASN A 237 -15.06 10.57 -23.24
N GLU A 238 -14.34 9.45 -23.26
CA GLU A 238 -14.93 8.16 -23.66
C GLU A 238 -15.82 7.56 -22.57
N LEU A 239 -15.52 7.88 -21.31
CA LEU A 239 -16.23 7.39 -20.13
C LEU A 239 -17.41 8.30 -19.71
N SER A 240 -17.51 9.51 -20.32
CA SER A 240 -18.60 10.46 -20.11
C SER A 240 -19.78 10.14 -20.99
#